data_4f183742254fc3f014149e84d68b3d7f
#
_entry.id   4f183742254fc3f014149e84d68b3d7f
#
_cell.length_a   1.000
_cell.length_b   1.000
_cell.length_c   1.000
_cell.angle_alpha   90.00
_cell.angle_beta   90.00
_cell.angle_gamma   90.00
#
_symmetry.space_group_name_H-M   'P 1'
#
loop_
_entity.id
_entity.type
_entity.pdbx_description
1 polymer ?
#
loop_
_entity_poly.entity_id
_entity_poly.type
_entity_poly.pdbx_seq_one_letter_code
_entity_poly.pdbx_strand_id
1 'polypeptide(L)'
;MECFQIDRTLGISKAPRSMSQILKSKSMLRWFIASCFLFFVSSFSALAAIEKIEVSAQNTPPTLIAKNLSGRSVDITRFKGKVLLINFWATWCAPCVREIPSLLSLQDQFGTKNLQLILINYGETQKKIQNFVEKNSIGGLILFDEGRTATADWNIKGLPTTFIIDRDFKLSHQALGELDWTDETVTNLIESLISRTPSK
;
A
#
# COMPACT_ATOMS: atom_id res chain seq x y z
N MET A 1 -93.56 -33.91 1.30
CA MET A 1 -93.07 -35.31 1.40
C MET A 1 -91.79 -35.32 0.62
N GLU A 2 -90.82 -35.87 1.11
CA GLU A 2 -89.41 -36.04 0.68
C GLU A 2 -88.42 -34.99 1.19
N CYS A 3 -87.70 -35.55 2.14
CA CYS A 3 -86.53 -34.93 2.76
C CYS A 3 -85.38 -34.85 1.74
N PHE A 4 -84.82 -33.65 1.58
CA PHE A 4 -83.62 -33.48 0.87
C PHE A 4 -82.46 -33.50 1.87
N GLN A 5 -81.64 -34.53 1.80
CA GLN A 5 -80.48 -34.76 2.66
C GLN A 5 -79.25 -34.06 2.03
N ILE A 6 -78.71 -33.05 2.71
CA ILE A 6 -77.52 -32.37 2.29
C ILE A 6 -76.33 -33.14 2.83
N ASP A 7 -75.55 -33.65 1.90
CA ASP A 7 -74.27 -34.30 2.18
C ASP A 7 -73.21 -33.25 2.49
N ARG A 8 -72.59 -33.31 3.69
CA ARG A 8 -71.50 -32.46 4.13
C ARG A 8 -70.21 -33.19 3.88
N THR A 9 -69.62 -32.92 2.76
CA THR A 9 -68.18 -33.19 2.55
C THR A 9 -67.46 -31.93 2.06
N LEU A 10 -67.18 -30.98 2.94
CA LEU A 10 -66.19 -29.95 2.74
C LEU A 10 -65.05 -30.24 3.66
N GLY A 11 -63.97 -30.74 3.05
CA GLY A 11 -62.68 -30.96 3.66
C GLY A 11 -62.10 -29.69 4.22
N ILE A 12 -62.07 -29.59 5.53
CA ILE A 12 -61.38 -28.50 6.21
C ILE A 12 -59.88 -28.74 6.14
N SER A 13 -59.27 -27.94 5.31
CA SER A 13 -57.85 -27.72 5.13
C SER A 13 -57.05 -27.58 6.42
N LYS A 14 -55.96 -28.22 6.40
CA LYS A 14 -54.79 -28.24 7.25
C LYS A 14 -54.60 -27.08 8.22
N ALA A 15 -54.38 -27.45 9.47
CA ALA A 15 -53.95 -26.61 10.57
C ALA A 15 -52.65 -25.85 10.24
N PRO A 16 -52.43 -24.65 10.82
CA PRO A 16 -51.22 -23.86 10.57
C PRO A 16 -49.99 -24.59 11.08
N ARG A 17 -48.95 -24.55 10.27
CA ARG A 17 -47.60 -25.09 10.59
C ARG A 17 -47.17 -24.64 11.96
N SER A 18 -46.76 -25.57 12.81
CA SER A 18 -46.32 -25.29 14.18
C SER A 18 -45.28 -24.18 14.24
N MET A 19 -45.38 -23.35 15.27
CA MET A 19 -44.45 -22.22 15.55
C MET A 19 -42.98 -22.65 15.58
N SER A 20 -42.70 -23.94 15.79
CA SER A 20 -41.37 -24.52 15.73
C SER A 20 -40.74 -24.55 14.31
N GLN A 21 -41.56 -24.62 13.25
CA GLN A 21 -41.02 -24.56 11.86
C GLN A 21 -40.71 -23.15 11.41
N ILE A 22 -41.38 -22.14 11.93
CA ILE A 22 -41.11 -20.74 11.67
C ILE A 22 -39.82 -20.33 12.38
N LEU A 23 -39.55 -20.84 13.58
CA LEU A 23 -38.31 -20.59 14.29
C LEU A 23 -37.07 -21.19 13.59
N LYS A 24 -37.21 -22.42 13.02
CA LYS A 24 -36.11 -23.04 12.26
C LYS A 24 -35.75 -22.24 10.99
N SER A 25 -36.75 -21.69 10.31
CA SER A 25 -36.54 -20.85 9.13
C SER A 25 -35.79 -19.53 9.47
N LYS A 26 -36.15 -18.91 10.60
CA LYS A 26 -35.48 -17.68 11.05
C LYS A 26 -34.03 -17.90 11.52
N SER A 27 -33.76 -19.07 12.12
CA SER A 27 -32.38 -19.42 12.51
C SER A 27 -31.50 -19.69 11.30
N MET A 28 -32.01 -20.39 10.28
CA MET A 28 -31.26 -20.62 9.03
C MET A 28 -30.99 -19.30 8.31
N LEU A 29 -31.97 -18.39 8.23
CA LEU A 29 -31.78 -17.07 7.63
C LEU A 29 -30.74 -16.24 8.41
N ARG A 30 -30.71 -16.31 9.74
CA ARG A 30 -29.70 -15.64 10.58
C ARG A 30 -28.31 -16.23 10.35
N TRP A 31 -28.15 -17.53 10.14
CA TRP A 31 -26.90 -18.19 9.80
C TRP A 31 -26.40 -17.79 8.42
N PHE A 32 -27.30 -17.68 7.42
CA PHE A 32 -26.96 -17.21 6.08
C PHE A 32 -26.52 -15.74 6.08
N ILE A 33 -27.21 -14.87 6.82
CA ILE A 33 -26.84 -13.46 6.95
C ILE A 33 -25.51 -13.31 7.70
N ALA A 34 -25.29 -14.07 8.78
CA ALA A 34 -24.02 -14.05 9.53
C ALA A 34 -22.85 -14.60 8.69
N SER A 35 -23.09 -15.66 7.90
CA SER A 35 -22.09 -16.21 6.99
C SER A 35 -21.74 -15.26 5.85
N CYS A 36 -22.71 -14.61 5.22
CA CYS A 36 -22.48 -13.58 4.22
C CYS A 36 -21.75 -12.37 4.79
N PHE A 37 -22.07 -11.97 6.03
CA PHE A 37 -21.40 -10.84 6.68
C PHE A 37 -19.94 -11.16 7.03
N LEU A 38 -19.64 -12.38 7.44
CA LEU A 38 -18.27 -12.86 7.67
C LEU A 38 -17.45 -12.95 6.36
N PHE A 39 -18.07 -13.30 5.25
CA PHE A 39 -17.41 -13.31 3.94
C PHE A 39 -17.17 -11.91 3.38
N PHE A 40 -18.03 -10.92 3.71
CA PHE A 40 -17.90 -9.56 3.20
C PHE A 40 -16.85 -8.72 3.96
N VAL A 41 -16.52 -9.09 5.20
CA VAL A 41 -15.50 -8.39 6.01
C VAL A 41 -14.08 -8.81 5.63
N SER A 42 -13.89 -9.95 4.95
CA SER A 42 -12.57 -10.49 4.61
C SER A 42 -11.91 -9.88 3.37
N SER A 43 -12.54 -8.93 2.68
CA SER A 43 -12.06 -8.44 1.36
C SER A 43 -11.61 -6.98 1.36
N PHE A 44 -11.43 -6.36 2.52
CA PHE A 44 -10.88 -5.00 2.58
C PHE A 44 -9.41 -5.02 3.01
N SER A 45 -8.60 -5.84 2.32
CA SER A 45 -7.17 -5.56 2.27
C SER A 45 -7.01 -4.37 1.35
N ALA A 46 -6.75 -3.19 1.92
CA ALA A 46 -6.28 -2.05 1.16
C ALA A 46 -4.93 -2.46 0.54
N LEU A 47 -5.00 -3.05 -0.65
CA LEU A 47 -3.81 -3.44 -1.40
C LEU A 47 -3.11 -2.15 -1.79
N ALA A 48 -1.97 -1.87 -1.19
CA ALA A 48 -1.08 -0.83 -1.69
C ALA A 48 -0.79 -1.15 -3.16
N ALA A 49 -1.07 -0.20 -4.03
CA ALA A 49 -0.89 -0.40 -5.47
C ALA A 49 0.32 0.38 -5.95
N ILE A 50 1.12 -0.25 -6.79
CA ILE A 50 2.12 0.46 -7.59
C ILE A 50 1.40 0.98 -8.83
N GLU A 51 1.30 2.29 -8.94
CA GLU A 51 0.73 2.96 -10.09
C GLU A 51 1.85 3.38 -11.05
N LYS A 52 1.69 3.02 -12.32
CA LYS A 52 2.57 3.50 -13.37
C LYS A 52 2.27 4.97 -13.66
N ILE A 53 3.28 5.81 -13.57
CA ILE A 53 3.18 7.21 -13.99
C ILE A 53 3.31 7.25 -15.50
N GLU A 54 2.30 7.79 -16.20
CA GLU A 54 2.33 7.97 -17.65
C GLU A 54 3.53 8.84 -18.06
N VAL A 55 4.34 8.33 -18.98
CA VAL A 55 5.55 9.01 -19.45
C VAL A 55 5.15 10.21 -20.28
N SER A 56 5.23 11.40 -19.70
CA SER A 56 5.15 12.68 -20.42
C SER A 56 6.51 13.39 -20.36
N ALA A 57 6.72 14.39 -21.19
CA ALA A 57 7.92 15.23 -21.13
C ALA A 57 8.12 15.93 -19.76
N GLN A 58 7.07 15.94 -18.92
CA GLN A 58 7.02 16.54 -17.58
C GLN A 58 7.35 15.55 -16.45
N ASN A 59 7.72 14.30 -16.75
CA ASN A 59 8.02 13.29 -15.73
C ASN A 59 9.45 13.43 -15.15
N THR A 60 10.06 14.58 -15.29
CA THR A 60 11.30 14.91 -14.56
C THR A 60 10.97 15.03 -13.07
N PRO A 61 11.66 14.27 -12.18
CA PRO A 61 11.43 14.41 -10.75
C PRO A 61 11.73 15.83 -10.28
N PRO A 62 10.97 16.36 -9.31
CA PRO A 62 11.30 17.62 -8.68
C PRO A 62 12.73 17.63 -8.12
N THR A 63 13.35 18.79 -8.05
CA THR A 63 14.66 18.94 -7.41
C THR A 63 14.58 18.45 -5.96
N LEU A 64 15.54 17.63 -5.56
CA LEU A 64 15.66 17.17 -4.19
C LEU A 64 17.10 17.28 -3.73
N ILE A 65 17.33 18.25 -2.86
CA ILE A 65 18.60 18.48 -2.17
C ILE A 65 18.28 18.55 -0.68
N ALA A 66 18.75 17.56 0.08
CA ALA A 66 18.49 17.51 1.52
C ALA A 66 19.72 17.03 2.29
N LYS A 67 19.74 17.25 3.60
CA LYS A 67 20.86 16.84 4.44
C LYS A 67 20.66 15.39 4.91
N ASN A 68 21.75 14.64 4.94
CA ASN A 68 21.77 13.32 5.58
C ASN A 68 22.04 13.44 7.09
N LEU A 69 21.99 12.33 7.81
CA LEU A 69 22.18 12.29 9.26
C LEU A 69 23.57 12.78 9.73
N SER A 70 24.57 12.83 8.84
CA SER A 70 25.88 13.46 9.14
C SER A 70 25.93 14.95 8.80
N GLY A 71 24.79 15.58 8.45
CA GLY A 71 24.70 17.00 8.10
C GLY A 71 25.17 17.35 6.70
N ARG A 72 25.61 16.37 5.89
CA ARG A 72 26.07 16.62 4.51
C ARG A 72 24.88 16.75 3.57
N SER A 73 24.92 17.77 2.70
CA SER A 73 23.94 17.94 1.64
C SER A 73 24.10 16.86 0.57
N VAL A 74 22.98 16.29 0.15
CA VAL A 74 22.88 15.26 -0.87
C VAL A 74 21.89 15.73 -1.93
N ASP A 75 22.35 15.82 -3.17
CA ASP A 75 21.53 16.02 -4.36
C ASP A 75 21.27 14.67 -5.00
N ILE A 76 20.00 14.33 -5.24
CA ILE A 76 19.63 13.02 -5.83
C ILE A 76 20.13 12.89 -7.27
N THR A 77 20.41 13.96 -7.97
CA THR A 77 20.95 13.93 -9.36
C THR A 77 22.30 13.20 -9.46
N ARG A 78 23.05 13.11 -8.36
CA ARG A 78 24.31 12.35 -8.30
C ARG A 78 24.12 10.85 -8.53
N PHE A 79 22.90 10.36 -8.44
CA PHE A 79 22.55 8.95 -8.62
C PHE A 79 21.98 8.63 -10.02
N LYS A 80 22.02 9.60 -10.96
CA LYS A 80 21.63 9.35 -12.35
C LYS A 80 22.32 8.10 -12.91
N GLY A 81 21.61 7.36 -13.75
CA GLY A 81 22.07 6.07 -14.30
C GLY A 81 21.72 4.85 -13.45
N LYS A 82 21.18 5.05 -12.23
CA LYS A 82 20.64 4.00 -11.38
C LYS A 82 19.12 4.11 -11.35
N VAL A 83 18.45 3.02 -10.94
CA VAL A 83 17.07 3.09 -10.50
C VAL A 83 17.06 3.67 -9.09
N LEU A 84 16.19 4.65 -8.80
CA LEU A 84 16.06 5.23 -7.47
C LEU A 84 14.71 4.88 -6.87
N LEU A 85 14.70 4.54 -5.59
CA LEU A 85 13.52 4.47 -4.75
C LEU A 85 13.57 5.65 -3.77
N ILE A 86 12.64 6.59 -3.94
CA ILE A 86 12.51 7.76 -3.06
C ILE A 86 11.30 7.50 -2.17
N ASN A 87 11.54 7.07 -0.93
CA ASN A 87 10.49 6.74 0.03
C ASN A 87 10.32 7.87 1.06
N PHE A 88 9.13 8.42 1.14
CA PHE A 88 8.75 9.41 2.15
C PHE A 88 8.14 8.71 3.36
N TRP A 89 8.72 8.94 4.54
CA TRP A 89 8.37 8.25 5.77
C TRP A 89 8.45 9.14 7.01
N ALA A 90 7.97 8.65 8.16
CA ALA A 90 8.15 9.30 9.45
C ALA A 90 8.26 8.28 10.59
N THR A 91 8.87 8.67 11.71
CA THR A 91 9.04 7.78 12.87
C THR A 91 7.73 7.38 13.53
N TRP A 92 6.70 8.22 13.42
CA TRP A 92 5.34 8.00 13.94
C TRP A 92 4.43 7.25 12.98
N CYS A 93 4.86 7.01 11.75
CA CYS A 93 4.11 6.31 10.72
C CYS A 93 4.37 4.81 10.82
N ALA A 94 3.51 4.08 11.53
CA ALA A 94 3.68 2.65 11.74
C ALA A 94 3.78 1.82 10.43
N PRO A 95 2.94 2.04 9.38
CA PRO A 95 3.10 1.33 8.11
C PRO A 95 4.44 1.64 7.43
N CYS A 96 4.93 2.90 7.51
CA CYS A 96 6.24 3.25 6.94
C CYS A 96 7.36 2.43 7.59
N VAL A 97 7.34 2.33 8.92
CA VAL A 97 8.37 1.60 9.67
C VAL A 97 8.36 0.12 9.34
N ARG A 98 7.17 -0.47 9.11
CA ARG A 98 7.06 -1.90 8.76
C ARG A 98 7.61 -2.22 7.37
N GLU A 99 7.48 -1.32 6.39
CA GLU A 99 7.97 -1.58 5.02
C GLU A 99 9.47 -1.35 4.84
N ILE A 100 10.13 -0.56 5.70
CA ILE A 100 11.57 -0.23 5.57
C ILE A 100 12.45 -1.48 5.45
N PRO A 101 12.28 -2.57 6.22
CA PRO A 101 13.10 -3.77 6.05
C PRO A 101 13.01 -4.38 4.66
N SER A 102 11.84 -4.44 4.03
CA SER A 102 11.67 -4.96 2.67
C SER A 102 12.31 -4.06 1.62
N LEU A 103 12.24 -2.72 1.79
CA LEU A 103 12.95 -1.75 0.96
C LEU A 103 14.48 -1.94 1.01
N LEU A 104 15.02 -2.15 2.21
CA LEU A 104 16.45 -2.40 2.40
C LEU A 104 16.86 -3.73 1.77
N SER A 105 16.07 -4.79 1.96
CA SER A 105 16.31 -6.11 1.35
C SER A 105 16.32 -6.02 -0.17
N LEU A 106 15.40 -5.25 -0.77
CA LEU A 106 15.37 -5.03 -2.20
C LEU A 106 16.63 -4.32 -2.69
N GLN A 107 17.09 -3.28 -1.99
CA GLN A 107 18.35 -2.62 -2.33
C GLN A 107 19.55 -3.57 -2.25
N ASP A 108 19.61 -4.41 -1.22
CA ASP A 108 20.70 -5.38 -1.04
C ASP A 108 20.69 -6.43 -2.16
N GLN A 109 19.51 -6.88 -2.58
CA GLN A 109 19.35 -7.85 -3.68
C GLN A 109 19.95 -7.33 -5.00
N PHE A 110 19.67 -6.08 -5.38
CA PHE A 110 20.16 -5.50 -6.64
C PHE A 110 21.49 -4.76 -6.50
N GLY A 111 21.89 -4.45 -5.30
CA GLY A 111 23.11 -3.71 -4.95
C GLY A 111 23.04 -2.23 -5.29
N THR A 112 23.76 -1.42 -4.53
CA THR A 112 23.76 0.06 -4.64
C THR A 112 24.33 0.60 -5.95
N LYS A 113 24.93 -0.24 -6.79
CA LYS A 113 25.37 0.13 -8.14
C LYS A 113 24.19 0.26 -9.11
N ASN A 114 23.15 -0.53 -8.93
CA ASN A 114 21.99 -0.61 -9.80
C ASN A 114 20.77 0.10 -9.23
N LEU A 115 20.54 -0.05 -7.92
CA LEU A 115 19.39 0.47 -7.19
C LEU A 115 19.84 1.31 -5.99
N GLN A 116 19.35 2.53 -5.87
CA GLN A 116 19.60 3.39 -4.72
C GLN A 116 18.30 3.69 -3.97
N LEU A 117 18.20 3.22 -2.74
CA LEU A 117 17.14 3.62 -1.82
C LEU A 117 17.52 4.91 -1.11
N ILE A 118 16.57 5.85 -1.05
CA ILE A 118 16.68 7.11 -0.33
C ILE A 118 15.44 7.26 0.54
N LEU A 119 15.60 7.25 1.84
CA LEU A 119 14.55 7.43 2.83
C LEU A 119 14.46 8.91 3.21
N ILE A 120 13.39 9.60 2.78
CA ILE A 120 13.15 11.00 3.09
C ILE A 120 12.23 11.11 4.31
N ASN A 121 12.75 11.63 5.42
CA ASN A 121 11.92 11.80 6.60
C ASN A 121 11.07 13.07 6.52
N TYR A 122 9.79 12.92 6.84
CA TYR A 122 8.76 13.94 6.74
C TYR A 122 8.76 14.89 7.96
N GLY A 123 9.50 15.98 7.88
CA GLY A 123 9.37 17.15 8.78
C GLY A 123 9.79 16.92 10.24
N GLU A 124 10.57 15.88 10.53
CA GLU A 124 11.08 15.64 11.88
C GLU A 124 12.51 16.18 12.01
N THR A 125 12.91 16.52 13.24
CA THR A 125 14.26 17.02 13.52
C THR A 125 15.31 15.90 13.34
N GLN A 126 16.50 16.29 12.89
CA GLN A 126 17.63 15.37 12.73
C GLN A 126 17.86 14.48 13.96
N LYS A 127 17.85 15.07 15.16
CA LYS A 127 18.08 14.36 16.42
C LYS A 127 17.04 13.26 16.67
N LYS A 128 15.76 13.57 16.39
CA LYS A 128 14.67 12.59 16.56
C LYS A 128 14.84 11.41 15.61
N ILE A 129 15.15 11.70 14.34
CA ILE A 129 15.37 10.67 13.32
C ILE A 129 16.58 9.81 13.70
N GLN A 130 17.70 10.43 14.09
CA GLN A 130 18.91 9.73 14.46
C GLN A 130 18.68 8.76 15.63
N ASN A 131 18.05 9.22 16.71
CA ASN A 131 17.73 8.38 17.85
C ASN A 131 16.82 7.17 17.46
N PHE A 132 15.86 7.41 16.56
CA PHE A 132 14.96 6.37 16.09
C PHE A 132 15.67 5.33 15.22
N VAL A 133 16.48 5.77 14.30
CA VAL A 133 17.25 4.93 13.37
C VAL A 133 18.25 4.07 14.12
N GLU A 134 18.99 4.62 15.07
CA GLU A 134 19.91 3.90 15.93
C GLU A 134 19.20 2.82 16.76
N LYS A 135 18.08 3.20 17.42
CA LYS A 135 17.29 2.28 18.24
C LYS A 135 16.72 1.10 17.44
N ASN A 136 16.33 1.33 16.20
CA ASN A 136 15.67 0.33 15.34
C ASN A 136 16.61 -0.30 14.29
N SER A 137 17.92 0.01 14.35
CA SER A 137 18.94 -0.50 13.41
C SER A 137 18.56 -0.28 11.93
N ILE A 138 17.96 0.87 11.61
CA ILE A 138 17.58 1.22 10.24
C ILE A 138 18.82 1.73 9.50
N GLY A 139 19.21 1.03 8.44
CA GLY A 139 20.32 1.39 7.56
C GLY A 139 19.90 2.25 6.36
N GLY A 140 20.83 2.44 5.42
CA GLY A 140 20.58 3.09 4.16
C GLY A 140 20.86 4.60 4.15
N LEU A 141 20.53 5.26 3.04
CA LEU A 141 20.67 6.71 2.88
C LEU A 141 19.41 7.41 3.37
N ILE A 142 19.52 8.02 4.54
CA ILE A 142 18.42 8.75 5.18
C ILE A 142 18.69 10.25 5.02
N LEU A 143 17.72 10.95 4.44
CA LEU A 143 17.70 12.40 4.33
C LEU A 143 16.55 12.96 5.16
N PHE A 144 16.68 14.16 5.67
CA PHE A 144 15.64 14.81 6.42
C PHE A 144 15.17 16.10 5.74
N ASP A 145 13.85 16.26 5.72
CA ASP A 145 13.11 17.36 5.13
C ASP A 145 12.40 18.16 6.25
N GLU A 146 13.19 18.73 7.18
CA GLU A 146 12.68 19.42 8.37
C GLU A 146 11.70 20.55 8.02
N GLY A 147 11.97 21.27 6.93
CA GLY A 147 11.12 22.33 6.40
C GLY A 147 9.96 21.86 5.54
N ARG A 148 9.85 20.58 5.25
CA ARG A 148 8.85 19.96 4.35
C ARG A 148 8.85 20.52 2.93
N THR A 149 9.97 21.06 2.47
CA THR A 149 10.12 21.61 1.12
C THR A 149 10.06 20.49 0.08
N ALA A 150 10.84 19.42 0.26
CA ALA A 150 10.78 18.26 -0.63
C ALA A 150 9.40 17.62 -0.62
N THR A 151 8.79 17.49 0.54
CA THR A 151 7.42 16.97 0.71
C THR A 151 6.39 17.77 -0.10
N ALA A 152 6.50 19.10 -0.09
CA ALA A 152 5.62 20.00 -0.85
C ALA A 152 5.87 19.88 -2.36
N ASP A 153 7.13 19.94 -2.79
CA ASP A 153 7.53 19.89 -4.20
C ASP A 153 7.15 18.54 -4.85
N TRP A 154 7.23 17.47 -4.09
CA TRP A 154 6.84 16.11 -4.52
C TRP A 154 5.34 15.81 -4.33
N ASN A 155 4.57 16.80 -3.90
CA ASN A 155 3.12 16.72 -3.72
C ASN A 155 2.66 15.54 -2.86
N ILE A 156 3.37 15.25 -1.76
CA ILE A 156 3.08 14.13 -0.88
C ILE A 156 1.74 14.33 -0.17
N LYS A 157 0.79 13.42 -0.37
CA LYS A 157 -0.55 13.48 0.20
C LYS A 157 -0.75 12.54 1.39
N GLY A 158 0.11 11.55 1.54
CA GLY A 158 0.05 10.57 2.60
C GLY A 158 1.35 9.81 2.75
N LEU A 159 1.48 9.05 3.83
CA LEU A 159 2.66 8.24 4.12
C LEU A 159 2.26 6.77 4.34
N PRO A 160 3.10 5.83 3.91
CA PRO A 160 4.28 6.04 3.08
C PRO A 160 3.91 6.38 1.63
N THR A 161 4.78 7.09 0.95
CA THR A 161 4.74 7.27 -0.51
C THR A 161 6.12 7.00 -1.06
N THR A 162 6.20 6.14 -2.07
CA THR A 162 7.47 5.82 -2.73
C THR A 162 7.39 6.11 -4.22
N PHE A 163 8.35 6.87 -4.73
CA PHE A 163 8.54 7.09 -6.16
C PHE A 163 9.67 6.22 -6.68
N ILE A 164 9.45 5.66 -7.87
CA ILE A 164 10.45 4.91 -8.62
C ILE A 164 10.91 5.78 -9.77
N ILE A 165 12.20 6.08 -9.80
CA ILE A 165 12.86 6.85 -10.87
C ILE A 165 13.71 5.89 -11.68
N ASP A 166 13.57 5.93 -13.00
CA ASP A 166 14.33 5.09 -13.90
C ASP A 166 15.77 5.58 -14.13
N ARG A 167 16.55 4.84 -14.92
CA ARG A 167 17.95 5.15 -15.21
C ARG A 167 18.15 6.40 -16.06
N ASP A 168 17.10 6.85 -16.78
CA ASP A 168 17.06 8.12 -17.51
C ASP A 168 16.71 9.31 -16.63
N PHE A 169 16.59 9.07 -15.31
CA PHE A 169 16.19 10.06 -14.32
C PHE A 169 14.77 10.60 -14.56
N LYS A 170 13.82 9.71 -14.88
CA LYS A 170 12.40 10.03 -15.06
C LYS A 170 11.56 9.30 -14.04
N LEU A 171 10.53 9.98 -13.54
CA LEU A 171 9.50 9.35 -12.71
C LEU A 171 8.83 8.23 -13.52
N SER A 172 8.90 7.01 -13.04
CA SER A 172 8.39 5.82 -13.70
C SER A 172 7.11 5.30 -13.02
N HIS A 173 7.15 5.13 -11.70
CA HIS A 173 6.04 4.59 -10.90
C HIS A 173 5.92 5.30 -9.57
N GLN A 174 4.75 5.17 -8.96
CA GLN A 174 4.46 5.63 -7.61
C GLN A 174 3.76 4.50 -6.84
N ALA A 175 4.17 4.29 -5.60
CA ALA A 175 3.47 3.44 -4.66
C ALA A 175 2.89 4.29 -3.53
N LEU A 176 1.62 4.09 -3.21
CA LEU A 176 0.90 4.76 -2.13
C LEU A 176 0.51 3.74 -1.06
N GLY A 177 0.90 4.00 0.18
CA GLY A 177 0.67 3.07 1.29
C GLY A 177 1.76 2.01 1.43
N GLU A 178 1.63 1.18 2.48
CA GLU A 178 2.57 0.11 2.82
C GLU A 178 2.59 -0.99 1.75
N LEU A 179 3.79 -1.39 1.33
CA LEU A 179 4.02 -2.42 0.34
C LEU A 179 5.11 -3.39 0.81
N ASP A 180 4.98 -4.66 0.46
CA ASP A 180 6.09 -5.60 0.55
C ASP A 180 6.98 -5.47 -0.70
N TRP A 181 8.12 -4.83 -0.52
CA TRP A 181 9.06 -4.55 -1.61
C TRP A 181 9.84 -5.79 -2.07
N THR A 182 9.69 -6.92 -1.37
CA THR A 182 10.26 -8.22 -1.78
C THR A 182 9.29 -9.07 -2.60
N ASP A 183 8.05 -8.61 -2.81
CA ASP A 183 7.08 -9.26 -3.67
C ASP A 183 7.63 -9.46 -5.08
N GLU A 184 7.31 -10.58 -5.70
CA GLU A 184 7.80 -10.95 -7.04
C GLU A 184 7.41 -9.93 -8.11
N THR A 185 6.21 -9.37 -8.02
CA THR A 185 5.74 -8.33 -8.95
C THR A 185 6.62 -7.08 -8.88
N VAL A 186 6.99 -6.68 -7.66
CA VAL A 186 7.85 -5.52 -7.41
C VAL A 186 9.28 -5.79 -7.89
N THR A 187 9.83 -6.94 -7.51
CA THR A 187 11.21 -7.31 -7.89
C THR A 187 11.37 -7.42 -9.40
N ASN A 188 10.39 -8.02 -10.11
CA ASN A 188 10.36 -8.11 -11.57
C ASN A 188 10.28 -6.72 -12.22
N LEU A 189 9.48 -5.80 -11.67
CA LEU A 189 9.43 -4.42 -12.13
C LEU A 189 10.79 -3.74 -12.01
N ILE A 190 11.43 -3.79 -10.84
CA ILE A 190 12.73 -3.18 -10.59
C ILE A 190 13.80 -3.77 -11.51
N GLU A 191 13.83 -5.09 -11.68
CA GLU A 191 14.75 -5.76 -12.58
C GLU A 191 14.57 -5.28 -14.03
N SER A 192 13.32 -5.13 -14.48
CA SER A 192 13.01 -4.62 -15.82
C SER A 192 13.53 -3.19 -16.03
N LEU A 193 13.45 -2.33 -15.01
CA LEU A 193 13.95 -0.95 -15.06
C LEU A 193 15.49 -0.91 -15.05
N ILE A 194 16.14 -1.79 -14.28
CA ILE A 194 17.60 -1.91 -14.23
C ILE A 194 18.16 -2.41 -15.58
N SER A 195 17.47 -3.35 -16.20
CA SER A 195 17.92 -3.99 -17.47
C SER A 195 17.76 -3.07 -18.67
N ARG A 196 16.98 -2.00 -18.60
CA ARG A 196 16.85 -1.03 -19.69
C ARG A 196 18.16 -0.29 -19.92
N THR A 197 18.59 -0.25 -21.18
CA THR A 197 19.70 0.62 -21.57
C THR A 197 19.24 2.07 -21.50
N PRO A 198 19.95 2.99 -20.79
CA PRO A 198 19.62 4.40 -20.80
C PRO A 198 19.56 4.97 -22.21
N SER A 199 18.61 5.87 -22.45
CA SER A 199 18.54 6.62 -23.69
C SER A 199 19.76 7.54 -23.80
N LYS A 200 20.39 7.57 -25.00
CA LYS A 200 21.51 8.49 -25.27
C LYS A 200 21.04 9.93 -25.40
#